data_cd8840ce9ac96dda973f3748c1b7da21
#
_entry.id   cd8840ce9ac96dda973f3748c1b7da21
#
_cell.length_a   1.000
_cell.length_b   1.000
_cell.length_c   1.000
_cell.angle_alpha   90.00
_cell.angle_beta   90.00
_cell.angle_gamma   90.00
#
_symmetry.space_group_name_H-M   'P 1'
#
loop_
_entity.id
_entity.type
_entity.pdbx_description
1 polymer ?
#
loop_
_entity_poly.entity_id
_entity_poly.type
_entity_poly.pdbx_seq_one_letter_code
_entity_poly.pdbx_strand_id
1 'polypeptide(L)'
;MLIAIFEGDEGRGIVQLPRLIGLARLQNSSVRVAYFRRIPRDRTDRYDRIVADRYREMLRIEEAMREAVAGVLRAVGRGPVECVVRFGSPVVEVEREAEAFAADTVAFAPGPDLPARWRAWRVRRRFAAYPGLRMLVLEGDAPGRGRGEVAMRPA
;
A
#
# COMPACT_ATOMS: atom_id res chain seq x y z
N MET A 1 10.90 6.47 2.38
CA MET A 1 10.24 5.18 2.04
C MET A 1 8.73 5.38 1.90
N LEU A 2 8.15 4.97 0.78
CA LEU A 2 6.72 4.90 0.55
C LEU A 2 6.23 3.47 0.83
N ILE A 3 5.29 3.30 1.76
CA ILE A 3 4.66 2.00 2.04
C ILE A 3 3.33 1.96 1.29
N ALA A 4 3.23 1.09 0.29
CA ALA A 4 2.06 0.96 -0.55
C ALA A 4 1.16 -0.19 -0.06
N ILE A 5 -0.11 0.11 0.16
CA ILE A 5 -1.17 -0.87 0.46
C ILE A 5 -2.15 -0.82 -0.72
N PHE A 6 -2.53 -1.97 -1.24
CA PHE A 6 -3.44 -2.06 -2.38
C PHE A 6 -4.80 -2.62 -1.98
N GLU A 7 -5.82 -2.25 -2.76
CA GLU A 7 -7.15 -2.84 -2.67
C GLU A 7 -7.07 -4.37 -2.76
N GLY A 8 -7.64 -5.06 -1.77
CA GLY A 8 -7.60 -6.50 -1.60
C GLY A 8 -6.41 -7.02 -0.77
N ASP A 9 -5.41 -6.17 -0.47
CA ASP A 9 -4.26 -6.53 0.36
C ASP A 9 -4.26 -5.80 1.72
N GLU A 10 -5.37 -5.14 2.09
CA GLU A 10 -5.46 -4.24 3.24
C GLU A 10 -5.03 -4.93 4.54
N GLY A 11 -5.63 -6.08 4.83
CA GLY A 11 -5.34 -6.81 6.05
C GLY A 11 -3.87 -7.16 6.19
N ARG A 12 -3.24 -7.58 5.10
CA ARG A 12 -1.83 -7.93 5.07
C ARG A 12 -0.93 -6.70 5.15
N GLY A 13 -1.26 -5.67 4.37
CA GLY A 13 -0.53 -4.41 4.39
C GLY A 13 -0.50 -3.80 5.79
N ILE A 14 -1.64 -3.76 6.47
CA ILE A 14 -1.76 -3.22 7.83
C ILE A 14 -0.99 -4.07 8.85
N VAL A 15 -1.07 -5.39 8.77
CA VAL A 15 -0.31 -6.29 9.68
C VAL A 15 1.20 -6.11 9.53
N GLN A 16 1.70 -5.84 8.32
CA GLN A 16 3.13 -5.66 8.06
C GLN A 16 3.64 -4.23 8.31
N LEU A 17 2.75 -3.26 8.56
CA LEU A 17 3.13 -1.86 8.82
C LEU A 17 4.18 -1.69 9.90
N PRO A 18 4.07 -2.30 11.10
CA PRO A 18 5.06 -2.14 12.15
C PRO A 18 6.46 -2.56 11.71
N ARG A 19 6.55 -3.65 10.95
CA ARG A 19 7.81 -4.16 10.41
C ARG A 19 8.41 -3.22 9.36
N LEU A 20 7.59 -2.75 8.41
CA LEU A 20 8.04 -1.82 7.36
C LEU A 20 8.50 -0.48 7.93
N ILE A 21 7.76 0.07 8.89
CA ILE A 21 8.16 1.30 9.59
C ILE A 21 9.43 1.09 10.40
N GLY A 22 9.59 -0.08 11.03
CA GLY A 22 10.83 -0.45 11.72
C GLY A 22 12.04 -0.43 10.78
N LEU A 23 11.91 -1.04 9.60
CA LEU A 23 12.96 -1.05 8.57
C LEU A 23 13.30 0.37 8.09
N ALA A 24 12.29 1.20 7.83
CA ALA A 24 12.51 2.58 7.42
C ALA A 24 13.31 3.38 8.45
N ARG A 25 13.01 3.21 9.73
CA ARG A 25 13.73 3.87 10.84
C ARG A 25 15.18 3.43 10.93
N LEU A 26 15.46 2.16 10.74
CA LEU A 26 16.85 1.67 10.70
C LEU A 26 17.64 2.30 9.55
N GLN A 27 16.96 2.71 8.49
CA GLN A 27 17.55 3.40 7.33
C GLN A 27 17.51 4.93 7.45
N ASN A 28 17.07 5.50 8.58
CA ASN A 28 16.82 6.93 8.76
C ASN A 28 15.94 7.55 7.67
N SER A 29 15.01 6.76 7.11
CA SER A 29 14.11 7.21 6.04
C SER A 29 12.81 7.78 6.61
N SER A 30 12.34 8.90 6.07
CA SER A 30 10.97 9.36 6.27
C SER A 30 9.97 8.35 5.70
N VAL A 31 8.79 8.25 6.33
CA VAL A 31 7.77 7.26 5.96
C VAL A 31 6.47 7.93 5.59
N ARG A 32 5.90 7.50 4.49
CA ARG A 32 4.51 7.76 4.11
C ARG A 32 3.82 6.44 3.82
N VAL A 33 2.60 6.26 4.33
CA VAL A 33 1.72 5.13 3.99
C VAL A 33 0.74 5.61 2.95
N ALA A 34 0.61 4.88 1.85
CA ALA A 34 -0.34 5.19 0.79
C ALA A 34 -1.22 3.99 0.46
N TYR A 35 -2.53 4.18 0.48
CA TYR A 35 -3.49 3.19 0.06
C TYR A 35 -3.98 3.50 -1.35
N PHE A 36 -3.93 2.49 -2.22
CA PHE A 36 -4.26 2.59 -3.64
C PHE A 36 -5.46 1.73 -3.98
N ARG A 37 -6.50 2.37 -4.47
CA ARG A 37 -7.76 1.72 -4.83
C ARG A 37 -8.31 2.26 -6.14
N ARG A 38 -9.03 1.42 -6.87
CA ARG A 38 -9.81 1.88 -8.02
C ARG A 38 -10.92 2.81 -7.56
N ILE A 39 -11.26 3.77 -8.43
CA ILE A 39 -12.40 4.67 -8.18
C ILE A 39 -13.66 3.80 -8.03
N PRO A 40 -14.38 3.90 -6.90
CA PRO A 40 -15.64 3.20 -6.73
C PRO A 40 -16.64 3.67 -7.79
N ARG A 41 -17.56 2.80 -8.16
CA ARG A 41 -18.62 3.14 -9.09
C ARG A 41 -19.85 3.60 -8.31
N ASP A 42 -20.59 4.54 -8.91
CA ASP A 42 -21.93 4.87 -8.43
C ASP A 42 -22.80 3.60 -8.52
N ARG A 43 -23.59 3.37 -7.51
CA ARG A 43 -24.58 2.29 -7.49
C ARG A 43 -25.95 2.90 -7.70
N THR A 44 -26.65 2.39 -8.71
CA THR A 44 -28.03 2.77 -9.00
C THR A 44 -28.99 1.65 -8.62
N ASP A 45 -30.22 2.01 -8.30
CA ASP A 45 -31.32 1.07 -8.14
C ASP A 45 -31.91 0.70 -9.52
N ARG A 46 -32.96 -0.13 -9.50
CA ARG A 46 -33.67 -0.57 -10.72
C ARG A 46 -34.38 0.58 -11.49
N TYR A 47 -34.40 1.78 -10.91
CA TYR A 47 -34.99 2.97 -11.53
C TYR A 47 -33.93 4.02 -11.88
N ASP A 48 -32.64 3.62 -12.02
CA ASP A 48 -31.49 4.49 -12.31
C ASP A 48 -31.27 5.62 -11.30
N ARG A 49 -31.81 5.52 -10.09
CA ARG A 49 -31.54 6.48 -9.03
C ARG A 49 -30.27 6.10 -8.30
N ILE A 50 -29.40 7.10 -8.07
CA ILE A 50 -28.14 6.89 -7.33
C ILE A 50 -28.49 6.54 -5.88
N VAL A 51 -28.22 5.31 -5.48
CA VAL A 51 -28.39 4.81 -4.10
C VAL A 51 -27.09 4.82 -3.30
N ALA A 52 -25.95 4.87 -3.98
CA ALA A 52 -24.66 5.07 -3.36
C ALA A 52 -23.79 5.97 -4.23
N ASP A 53 -23.45 7.13 -3.68
CA ASP A 53 -22.63 8.14 -4.31
C ASP A 53 -21.14 7.74 -4.14
N ARG A 54 -20.41 7.67 -5.25
CA ARG A 54 -18.98 7.34 -5.26
C ARG A 54 -18.14 8.27 -4.39
N TYR A 55 -18.47 9.54 -4.30
CA TYR A 55 -17.71 10.51 -3.50
C TYR A 55 -17.84 10.24 -2.00
N ARG A 56 -19.05 9.93 -1.54
CA ARG A 56 -19.27 9.52 -0.14
C ARG A 56 -18.56 8.23 0.18
N GLU A 57 -18.55 7.28 -0.76
CA GLU A 57 -17.82 6.03 -0.59
C GLU A 57 -16.30 6.25 -0.55
N MET A 58 -15.76 7.14 -1.39
CA MET A 58 -14.35 7.52 -1.35
C MET A 58 -13.97 8.12 0.00
N LEU A 59 -14.76 9.06 0.54
CA LEU A 59 -14.51 9.65 1.85
C LEU A 59 -14.55 8.60 2.97
N ARG A 60 -15.52 7.69 2.94
CA ARG A 60 -15.63 6.59 3.90
C ARG A 60 -14.41 5.67 3.88
N ILE A 61 -13.93 5.33 2.70
CA ILE A 61 -12.73 4.49 2.53
C ILE A 61 -11.50 5.22 3.06
N GLU A 62 -11.36 6.49 2.75
CA GLU A 62 -10.25 7.32 3.19
C GLU A 62 -10.18 7.41 4.71
N GLU A 63 -11.30 7.69 5.37
CA GLU A 63 -11.41 7.75 6.82
C GLU A 63 -11.11 6.39 7.47
N ALA A 64 -11.72 5.31 6.98
CA ALA A 64 -11.50 3.97 7.48
C ALA A 64 -10.03 3.53 7.37
N MET A 65 -9.37 3.86 6.28
CA MET A 65 -7.96 3.49 6.09
C MET A 65 -7.04 4.31 7.01
N ARG A 66 -7.28 5.62 7.14
CA ARG A 66 -6.52 6.46 8.08
C ARG A 66 -6.68 5.98 9.53
N GLU A 67 -7.91 5.62 9.92
CA GLU A 67 -8.17 5.11 11.26
C GLU A 67 -7.47 3.76 11.50
N ALA A 68 -7.53 2.83 10.54
CA ALA A 68 -6.85 1.54 10.63
C ALA A 68 -5.33 1.71 10.79
N VAL A 69 -4.71 2.56 9.99
CA VAL A 69 -3.28 2.86 10.08
C VAL A 69 -2.94 3.51 11.43
N ALA A 70 -3.71 4.51 11.85
CA ALA A 70 -3.51 5.18 13.13
C ALA A 70 -3.69 4.21 14.31
N GLY A 71 -4.65 3.29 14.24
CA GLY A 71 -4.87 2.25 15.24
C GLY A 71 -3.66 1.36 15.44
N VAL A 72 -3.08 0.87 14.34
CA VAL A 72 -1.86 0.04 14.39
C VAL A 72 -0.68 0.83 14.97
N LEU A 73 -0.49 2.08 14.55
CA LEU A 73 0.61 2.92 15.03
C LEU A 73 0.52 3.18 16.54
N ARG A 74 -0.69 3.45 17.04
CA ARG A 74 -0.94 3.60 18.49
C ARG A 74 -0.65 2.31 19.25
N ALA A 75 -1.11 1.17 18.74
CA ALA A 75 -0.91 -0.13 19.39
C ALA A 75 0.56 -0.52 19.52
N VAL A 76 1.42 -0.09 18.60
CA VAL A 76 2.86 -0.36 18.64
C VAL A 76 3.67 0.79 19.26
N GLY A 77 3.01 1.76 19.90
CA GLY A 77 3.68 2.91 20.56
C GLY A 77 4.47 3.79 19.60
N ARG A 78 4.00 3.92 18.36
CA ARG A 78 4.66 4.72 17.32
C ARG A 78 3.95 6.05 17.13
N GLY A 79 4.73 7.09 16.83
CA GLY A 79 4.21 8.41 16.49
C GLY A 79 3.41 8.42 15.19
N PRO A 80 2.72 9.53 14.88
CA PRO A 80 1.92 9.67 13.67
C PRO A 80 2.80 9.51 12.42
N VAL A 81 2.25 8.79 11.44
CA VAL A 81 2.81 8.66 10.09
C VAL A 81 1.75 9.15 9.13
N GLU A 82 2.15 9.91 8.14
CA GLU A 82 1.23 10.41 7.13
C GLU A 82 0.61 9.23 6.35
N CYS A 83 -0.71 9.21 6.30
CA CYS A 83 -1.49 8.24 5.52
C CYS A 83 -2.28 8.97 4.44
N VAL A 84 -2.03 8.63 3.19
CA VAL A 84 -2.76 9.15 2.03
C VAL A 84 -3.54 8.04 1.34
N VAL A 85 -4.66 8.39 0.74
CA VAL A 85 -5.47 7.47 -0.07
C VAL A 85 -5.55 8.01 -1.49
N ARG A 86 -5.28 7.15 -2.47
CA ARG A 86 -5.29 7.50 -3.89
C ARG A 86 -6.28 6.61 -4.63
N PHE A 87 -7.12 7.24 -5.42
CA PHE A 87 -8.12 6.57 -6.24
C PHE A 87 -7.75 6.69 -7.71
N GLY A 88 -7.63 5.57 -8.39
CA GLY A 88 -7.25 5.52 -9.80
C GLY A 88 -6.68 4.17 -10.22
N SER A 89 -5.84 4.17 -11.24
CA SER A 89 -5.07 2.98 -11.61
C SER A 89 -3.94 2.76 -10.60
N PRO A 90 -3.94 1.67 -9.82
CA PRO A 90 -2.98 1.51 -8.72
C PRO A 90 -1.52 1.67 -9.13
N VAL A 91 -1.13 1.15 -10.30
CA VAL A 91 0.26 1.25 -10.79
C VAL A 91 0.66 2.69 -11.10
N VAL A 92 -0.26 3.46 -11.70
CA VAL A 92 -0.02 4.88 -12.04
C VAL A 92 0.01 5.74 -10.78
N GLU A 93 -0.92 5.48 -9.86
CA GLU A 93 -1.00 6.28 -8.62
C GLU A 93 0.19 6.02 -7.68
N VAL A 94 0.73 4.78 -7.63
CA VAL A 94 1.97 4.49 -6.90
C VAL A 94 3.14 5.29 -7.46
N GLU A 95 3.26 5.37 -8.78
CA GLU A 95 4.31 6.13 -9.46
C GLU A 95 4.23 7.61 -9.09
N ARG A 96 3.04 8.21 -9.26
CA ARG A 96 2.79 9.61 -8.90
C ARG A 96 3.09 9.93 -7.44
N GLU A 97 2.68 9.03 -6.54
CA GLU A 97 2.91 9.23 -5.11
C GLU A 97 4.38 9.05 -4.74
N ALA A 98 5.09 8.10 -5.37
CA ALA A 98 6.51 7.92 -5.18
C ALA A 98 7.31 9.16 -5.62
N GLU A 99 6.95 9.74 -6.76
CA GLU A 99 7.53 11.00 -7.24
C GLU A 99 7.20 12.19 -6.31
N ALA A 100 5.92 12.35 -5.94
CA ALA A 100 5.47 13.45 -5.09
C ALA A 100 6.10 13.42 -3.69
N PHE A 101 6.38 12.23 -3.16
CA PHE A 101 7.04 12.05 -1.88
C PHE A 101 8.58 12.00 -2.00
N ALA A 102 9.13 12.05 -3.21
CA ALA A 102 10.54 11.82 -3.50
C ALA A 102 11.07 10.53 -2.83
N ALA A 103 10.29 9.45 -2.97
CA ALA A 103 10.61 8.18 -2.33
C ALA A 103 11.83 7.53 -2.99
N ASP A 104 12.79 7.11 -2.19
CA ASP A 104 13.93 6.28 -2.58
C ASP A 104 13.60 4.78 -2.56
N THR A 105 12.55 4.42 -1.84
CA THR A 105 12.12 3.04 -1.65
C THR A 105 10.60 2.96 -1.65
N VAL A 106 10.06 2.02 -2.42
CA VAL A 106 8.64 1.64 -2.36
C VAL A 106 8.55 0.24 -1.77
N ALA A 107 7.79 0.11 -0.68
CA ALA A 107 7.63 -1.14 0.06
C ALA A 107 6.17 -1.58 0.03
N PHE A 108 5.89 -2.86 -0.16
CA PHE A 108 4.55 -3.43 -0.05
C PHE A 108 4.55 -4.92 0.25
N ALA A 109 3.42 -5.42 0.74
CA ALA A 109 3.20 -6.82 1.09
C ALA A 109 2.01 -7.36 0.28
N PRO A 110 2.24 -8.00 -0.88
CA PRO A 110 1.16 -8.53 -1.71
C PRO A 110 0.47 -9.72 -1.03
N GLY A 111 -0.82 -9.87 -1.29
CA GLY A 111 -1.57 -11.06 -0.92
C GLY A 111 -1.04 -12.31 -1.63
N PRO A 112 -1.46 -13.51 -1.18
CA PRO A 112 -1.04 -14.78 -1.77
C PRO A 112 -1.77 -15.11 -3.07
N ASP A 113 -2.87 -14.42 -3.37
CA ASP A 113 -3.73 -14.66 -4.52
C ASP A 113 -3.12 -14.19 -5.83
N LEU A 114 -3.57 -14.76 -6.95
CA LEU A 114 -3.05 -14.43 -8.27
C LEU A 114 -3.19 -12.96 -8.66
N PRO A 115 -4.33 -12.27 -8.40
CA PRO A 115 -4.46 -10.85 -8.67
C PRO A 115 -3.43 -9.98 -7.93
N ALA A 116 -3.16 -10.27 -6.64
CA ALA A 116 -2.16 -9.55 -5.86
C ALA A 116 -0.74 -9.78 -6.41
N ARG A 117 -0.40 -11.02 -6.74
CA ARG A 117 0.90 -11.36 -7.33
C ARG A 117 1.10 -10.70 -8.69
N TRP A 118 0.06 -10.69 -9.53
CA TRP A 118 0.12 -10.03 -10.83
C TRP A 118 0.25 -8.51 -10.71
N ARG A 119 -0.47 -7.89 -9.77
CA ARG A 119 -0.33 -6.47 -9.43
C ARG A 119 1.09 -6.16 -8.96
N ALA A 120 1.64 -6.96 -8.05
CA ALA A 120 3.01 -6.85 -7.57
C ALA A 120 4.03 -6.91 -8.72
N TRP A 121 3.86 -7.87 -9.64
CA TRP A 121 4.70 -7.98 -10.83
C TRP A 121 4.61 -6.75 -11.73
N ARG A 122 3.39 -6.21 -11.98
CA ARG A 122 3.22 -4.99 -12.78
C ARG A 122 3.90 -3.78 -12.14
N VAL A 123 3.75 -3.59 -10.84
CA VAL A 123 4.43 -2.52 -10.10
C VAL A 123 5.94 -2.67 -10.22
N ARG A 124 6.48 -3.86 -9.94
CA ARG A 124 7.92 -4.12 -10.09
C ARG A 124 8.43 -3.84 -11.49
N ARG A 125 7.73 -4.31 -12.51
CA ARG A 125 8.10 -4.08 -13.91
C ARG A 125 8.09 -2.59 -14.26
N ARG A 126 7.11 -1.84 -13.77
CA ARG A 126 7.02 -0.38 -14.00
C ARG A 126 8.21 0.33 -13.38
N PHE A 127 8.53 0.02 -12.15
CA PHE A 127 9.61 0.68 -11.41
C PHE A 127 11.02 0.19 -11.79
N ALA A 128 11.16 -0.94 -12.47
CA ALA A 128 12.45 -1.38 -12.99
C ALA A 128 13.11 -0.39 -13.96
N ALA A 129 12.32 0.53 -14.53
CA ALA A 129 12.82 1.59 -15.41
C ALA A 129 13.31 2.85 -14.65
N TYR A 130 13.14 2.91 -13.32
CA TYR A 130 13.52 4.07 -12.50
C TYR A 130 14.84 3.82 -11.78
N PRO A 131 15.96 4.37 -12.27
CA PRO A 131 17.25 4.22 -11.61
C PRO A 131 17.21 4.94 -10.25
N GLY A 132 17.67 4.27 -9.20
CA GLY A 132 17.73 4.79 -7.84
C GLY A 132 16.51 4.51 -6.97
N LEU A 133 15.40 4.02 -7.51
CA LEU A 133 14.24 3.60 -6.73
C LEU A 133 14.36 2.13 -6.34
N ARG A 134 14.38 1.85 -5.05
CA ARG A 134 14.44 0.49 -4.52
C ARG A 134 13.03 -0.07 -4.29
N MET A 135 12.85 -1.34 -4.58
CA MET A 135 11.60 -2.06 -4.32
C MET A 135 11.80 -3.05 -3.18
N LEU A 136 11.00 -2.93 -2.13
CA LEU A 136 10.96 -3.87 -1.02
C LEU A 136 9.62 -4.61 -1.03
N VAL A 137 9.64 -5.88 -1.36
CA VAL A 137 8.45 -6.73 -1.35
C VAL A 137 8.54 -7.69 -0.17
N LEU A 138 7.63 -7.56 0.79
CA LEU A 138 7.50 -8.53 1.87
C LEU A 138 6.65 -9.71 1.36
N GLU A 139 7.33 -10.75 0.89
CA GLU A 139 6.69 -12.04 0.64
C GLU A 139 6.34 -12.64 2.01
N GLY A 140 5.05 -12.96 2.20
CA GLY A 140 4.61 -13.44 3.49
C GLY A 140 5.15 -14.81 3.79
N ASP A 141 5.45 -15.03 5.05
CA ASP A 141 5.65 -16.37 5.56
C ASP A 141 4.43 -17.22 5.18
N ALA A 142 4.64 -18.21 4.32
CA ALA A 142 3.70 -19.30 4.20
C ALA A 142 3.60 -19.92 5.61
N PRO A 143 2.40 -20.19 6.12
CA PRO A 143 2.28 -20.86 7.42
C PRO A 143 3.02 -22.18 7.33
N GLY A 144 4.21 -22.27 7.96
CA GLY A 144 4.96 -23.51 8.08
C GLY A 144 6.42 -23.55 7.66
N ARG A 145 7.04 -22.48 7.18
CA ARG A 145 8.51 -22.46 6.97
C ARG A 145 9.13 -21.20 7.56
N GLY A 146 9.55 -21.33 8.79
CA GLY A 146 10.43 -20.36 9.42
C GLY A 146 11.79 -20.35 8.74
N ARG A 147 12.08 -19.30 8.01
CA ARG A 147 13.39 -18.67 7.83
C ARG A 147 13.20 -17.46 6.93
N GLY A 148 13.30 -16.30 7.55
CA GLY A 148 13.27 -15.03 6.84
C GLY A 148 14.52 -14.90 5.98
N GLU A 149 14.37 -15.07 4.68
CA GLU A 149 15.38 -14.65 3.71
C GLU A 149 14.89 -13.36 3.08
N VAL A 150 15.50 -12.27 3.53
CA VAL A 150 15.33 -10.96 2.91
C VAL A 150 16.07 -11.01 1.57
N ALA A 151 15.33 -11.30 0.50
CA ALA A 151 15.91 -11.20 -0.84
C ALA A 151 16.12 -9.72 -1.20
N MET A 152 17.27 -9.18 -0.79
CA MET A 152 17.78 -7.92 -1.27
C MET A 152 18.45 -8.18 -2.61
N ARG A 153 17.75 -7.97 -3.73
CA ARG A 153 18.39 -7.94 -5.05
C ARG A 153 18.59 -6.50 -5.45
N PRO A 154 19.82 -6.08 -5.75
CA PRO A 154 20.05 -4.80 -6.44
C PRO A 154 19.49 -4.87 -7.86
N ALA A 155 19.05 -3.73 -8.33
CA ALA A 155 18.55 -3.51 -9.67
C ALA A 155 19.63 -3.80 -10.73
#